data_f3a8f0847aece9afbd38e8f9c1332222
#
_entry.id   f3a8f0847aece9afbd38e8f9c1332222
#
_cell.length_a   1.000
_cell.length_b   1.000
_cell.length_c   1.000
_cell.angle_alpha   90.00
_cell.angle_beta   90.00
_cell.angle_gamma   90.00
#
_symmetry.space_group_name_H-M   'P 1'
#
loop_
_entity.id
_entity.type
_entity.pdbx_description
1 polymer ?
#
loop_
_entity_poly.entity_id
_entity_poly.type
_entity_poly.pdbx_seq_one_letter_code
_entity_poly.pdbx_strand_id
1 'polypeptide(L)'
;MDTQNTSRQLRYLEEVRIPLHRAGFETLPVEGEQLPVLWNGTPLCRITGKGSVFYRREDADTPQAEDALYRVEDIAAKTLEYMTAMEAAPQLKASGLDGDYRILADFGGTVLAGTPSKYGVQFVTWDWDYDRTGVVHGHYFMENYDGARIEAQAGANFRMERSTMPRNRISSTIGAAITAIINVPNAFPPAIFSAPAFIASTLF
;
A
#
# COMPACT_ATOMS: atom_id res chain seq x y z
N MET A 1 -10.46 23.97 -15.84
CA MET A 1 -9.71 23.07 -14.94
C MET A 1 -10.72 22.40 -14.04
N ASP A 2 -10.71 21.08 -14.00
CA ASP A 2 -11.73 20.29 -13.34
C ASP A 2 -11.55 20.34 -11.82
N THR A 3 -12.49 20.95 -11.10
CA THR A 3 -12.46 21.09 -9.63
C THR A 3 -12.35 19.73 -8.92
N GLN A 4 -12.88 18.67 -9.53
CA GLN A 4 -12.77 17.30 -8.99
C GLN A 4 -11.34 16.76 -9.05
N ASN A 5 -10.60 17.03 -10.14
CA ASN A 5 -9.22 16.58 -10.28
C ASN A 5 -8.30 17.26 -9.27
N THR A 6 -8.48 18.55 -9.04
CA THR A 6 -7.73 19.31 -8.02
C THR A 6 -8.02 18.78 -6.61
N SER A 7 -9.28 18.47 -6.28
CA SER A 7 -9.64 17.90 -4.99
C SER A 7 -9.04 16.51 -4.77
N ARG A 8 -8.96 15.66 -5.80
CA ARG A 8 -8.31 14.34 -5.74
C ARG A 8 -6.82 14.46 -5.48
N GLN A 9 -6.16 15.36 -6.20
CA GLN A 9 -4.72 15.61 -6.07
C GLN A 9 -4.36 16.10 -4.66
N LEU A 10 -5.14 17.01 -4.10
CA LEU A 10 -4.93 17.49 -2.73
C LEU A 10 -5.12 16.36 -1.70
N ARG A 11 -6.16 15.54 -1.84
CA ARG A 11 -6.36 14.38 -0.96
C ARG A 11 -5.18 13.40 -1.03
N TYR A 12 -4.63 13.17 -2.22
CA TYR A 12 -3.44 12.34 -2.37
C TYR A 12 -2.23 12.94 -1.62
N LEU A 13 -1.99 14.26 -1.75
CA LEU A 13 -0.88 14.92 -1.06
C LEU A 13 -1.03 14.88 0.46
N GLU A 14 -2.26 14.99 0.98
CA GLU A 14 -2.52 14.84 2.42
C GLU A 14 -2.33 13.39 2.89
N GLU A 15 -2.76 12.41 2.11
CA GLU A 15 -2.60 11.00 2.44
C GLU A 15 -1.12 10.58 2.44
N VAL A 16 -0.34 10.95 1.42
CA VAL A 16 1.07 10.56 1.32
C VAL A 16 1.95 11.15 2.43
N ARG A 17 1.55 12.28 3.02
CA ARG A 17 2.24 12.87 4.18
C ARG A 17 2.30 11.92 5.37
N ILE A 18 1.27 11.12 5.57
CA ILE A 18 1.15 10.24 6.74
C ILE A 18 2.25 9.17 6.74
N PRO A 19 2.37 8.30 5.70
CA PRO A 19 3.45 7.32 5.65
C PRO A 19 4.84 7.96 5.54
N LEU A 20 4.98 9.14 4.91
CA LEU A 20 6.25 9.85 4.87
C LEU A 20 6.71 10.25 6.28
N HIS A 21 5.85 10.86 7.10
CA HIS A 21 6.21 11.24 8.48
C HIS A 21 6.58 10.01 9.33
N ARG A 22 5.90 8.89 9.16
CA ARG A 22 6.23 7.63 9.85
C ARG A 22 7.56 7.05 9.42
N ALA A 23 7.92 7.24 8.15
CA ALA A 23 9.21 6.84 7.61
C ALA A 23 10.36 7.76 8.02
N GLY A 24 10.07 8.84 8.77
CA GLY A 24 11.05 9.78 9.28
C GLY A 24 11.35 10.94 8.33
N PHE A 25 10.51 11.16 7.33
CA PHE A 25 10.61 12.34 6.45
C PHE A 25 9.80 13.50 7.03
N GLU A 26 10.27 14.71 6.81
CA GLU A 26 9.55 15.95 7.10
C GLU A 26 8.91 16.46 5.82
N THR A 27 7.77 17.14 5.95
CA THR A 27 7.09 17.75 4.80
C THR A 27 6.75 19.20 5.12
N LEU A 28 6.87 20.06 4.12
CA LEU A 28 6.41 21.45 4.21
C LEU A 28 4.93 21.57 3.77
N PRO A 29 4.30 22.72 3.98
CA PRO A 29 2.99 22.99 3.40
C PRO A 29 3.00 22.80 1.88
N VAL A 30 1.86 22.36 1.34
CA VAL A 30 1.70 22.19 -0.10
C VAL A 30 1.86 23.54 -0.80
N GLU A 31 2.75 23.61 -1.75
CA GLU A 31 3.02 24.79 -2.59
C GLU A 31 2.46 24.53 -4.00
N GLY A 32 1.35 25.20 -4.32
CA GLY A 32 0.63 24.93 -5.57
C GLY A 32 0.07 23.49 -5.57
N GLU A 33 0.56 22.65 -6.48
CA GLU A 33 0.18 21.23 -6.59
C GLU A 33 1.32 20.28 -6.16
N GLN A 34 2.26 20.75 -5.35
CA GLN A 34 3.46 20.01 -4.95
C GLN A 34 3.63 19.99 -3.43
N LEU A 35 4.04 18.85 -2.91
CA LEU A 35 4.42 18.63 -1.51
C LEU A 35 5.95 18.57 -1.42
N PRO A 36 6.61 19.57 -0.82
CA PRO A 36 8.04 19.49 -0.57
C PRO A 36 8.34 18.49 0.56
N VAL A 37 9.35 17.65 0.34
CA VAL A 37 9.83 16.65 1.28
C VAL A 37 11.26 16.96 1.67
N LEU A 38 11.53 16.91 2.98
CA LEU A 38 12.84 17.08 3.55
C LEU A 38 13.32 15.76 4.18
N TRP A 39 14.63 15.58 4.17
CA TRP A 39 15.31 14.51 4.87
C TRP A 39 16.43 15.12 5.73
N ASN A 40 16.40 14.82 7.03
CA ASN A 40 17.33 15.42 8.02
C ASN A 40 17.37 16.96 7.96
N GLY A 41 16.20 17.60 7.77
CA GLY A 41 16.07 19.04 7.69
C GLY A 41 16.55 19.67 6.37
N THR A 42 17.04 18.88 5.40
CA THR A 42 17.46 19.37 4.07
C THR A 42 16.44 19.03 3.00
N PRO A 43 16.22 19.87 1.97
CA PRO A 43 15.36 19.53 0.84
C PRO A 43 15.84 18.26 0.16
N LEU A 44 14.92 17.33 -0.11
CA LEU A 44 15.21 16.09 -0.84
C LEU A 44 14.49 16.05 -2.18
N CYS A 45 13.18 16.26 -2.18
CA CYS A 45 12.36 16.17 -3.39
C CYS A 45 11.02 16.90 -3.23
N ARG A 46 10.20 16.88 -4.29
CA ARG A 46 8.83 17.37 -4.30
C ARG A 46 7.93 16.31 -4.92
N ILE A 47 6.78 16.04 -4.31
CA ILE A 47 5.78 15.09 -4.82
C ILE A 47 4.62 15.88 -5.41
N THR A 48 4.20 15.55 -6.62
CA THR A 48 3.02 16.17 -7.24
C THR A 48 1.73 15.44 -6.83
N GLY A 49 0.59 16.11 -6.99
CA GLY A 49 -0.73 15.48 -6.80
C GLY A 49 -1.04 14.33 -7.76
N LYS A 50 -0.16 14.05 -8.73
CA LYS A 50 -0.23 12.89 -9.63
C LYS A 50 0.73 11.75 -9.25
N GLY A 51 1.44 11.88 -8.13
CA GLY A 51 2.37 10.88 -7.64
C GLY A 51 3.77 10.91 -8.28
N SER A 52 4.07 11.91 -9.12
CA SER A 52 5.43 12.08 -9.66
C SER A 52 6.33 12.72 -8.62
N VAL A 53 7.55 12.22 -8.50
CA VAL A 53 8.59 12.75 -7.62
C VAL A 53 9.61 13.51 -8.44
N PHE A 54 9.90 14.75 -8.06
CA PHE A 54 10.89 15.62 -8.69
C PHE A 54 11.98 15.98 -7.68
N TYR A 55 13.22 15.87 -8.07
CA TYR A 55 14.37 16.23 -7.25
C TYR A 55 15.44 16.89 -8.09
N ARG A 56 16.35 17.65 -7.45
CA ARG A 56 17.55 18.17 -8.07
C ARG A 56 18.67 17.17 -7.84
N ARG A 57 19.52 16.97 -8.81
CA ARG A 57 20.64 16.02 -8.73
C ARG A 57 21.53 16.29 -7.51
N GLU A 58 21.71 17.56 -7.15
CA GLU A 58 22.49 17.98 -5.99
C GLU A 58 21.85 17.59 -4.64
N ASP A 59 20.53 17.41 -4.59
CA ASP A 59 19.81 17.01 -3.38
C ASP A 59 19.90 15.49 -3.12
N ALA A 60 20.36 14.70 -4.11
CA ALA A 60 20.49 13.24 -4.05
C ALA A 60 21.90 12.77 -4.50
N ASP A 61 22.94 13.53 -4.19
CA ASP A 61 24.32 13.27 -4.63
C ASP A 61 25.09 12.29 -3.73
N THR A 62 24.50 11.88 -2.59
CA THR A 62 25.08 10.90 -1.68
C THR A 62 24.30 9.59 -1.73
N PRO A 63 24.96 8.41 -1.51
CA PRO A 63 24.25 7.12 -1.48
C PRO A 63 23.12 7.09 -0.44
N GLN A 64 23.24 7.79 0.68
CA GLN A 64 22.21 7.87 1.71
C GLN A 64 21.00 8.71 1.26
N ALA A 65 21.24 9.82 0.54
CA ALA A 65 20.18 10.65 0.00
C ALA A 65 19.46 9.93 -1.17
N GLU A 66 20.21 9.19 -1.99
CA GLU A 66 19.64 8.35 -3.04
C GLU A 66 18.73 7.25 -2.45
N ASP A 67 19.17 6.55 -1.41
CA ASP A 67 18.34 5.55 -0.69
C ASP A 67 17.09 6.20 -0.07
N ALA A 68 17.24 7.38 0.54
CA ALA A 68 16.11 8.13 1.06
C ALA A 68 15.11 8.52 -0.06
N LEU A 69 15.60 8.92 -1.22
CA LEU A 69 14.77 9.25 -2.37
C LEU A 69 13.99 8.03 -2.87
N TYR A 70 14.63 6.86 -3.01
CA TYR A 70 13.94 5.62 -3.39
C TYR A 70 12.83 5.25 -2.41
N ARG A 71 13.04 5.46 -1.11
CA ARG A 71 12.01 5.25 -0.10
C ARG A 71 10.82 6.19 -0.27
N VAL A 72 11.06 7.45 -0.60
CA VAL A 72 10.00 8.42 -0.89
C VAL A 72 9.22 8.03 -2.15
N GLU A 73 9.90 7.61 -3.21
CA GLU A 73 9.28 7.14 -4.45
C GLU A 73 8.39 5.91 -4.22
N ASP A 74 8.87 4.95 -3.45
CA ASP A 74 8.10 3.74 -3.08
C ASP A 74 6.84 4.11 -2.27
N ILE A 75 6.96 4.97 -1.26
CA ILE A 75 5.82 5.46 -0.47
C ILE A 75 4.81 6.20 -1.36
N ALA A 76 5.28 7.08 -2.24
CA ALA A 76 4.43 7.85 -3.14
C ALA A 76 3.66 6.94 -4.11
N ALA A 77 4.34 5.95 -4.70
CA ALA A 77 3.75 4.99 -5.62
C ALA A 77 2.69 4.10 -4.93
N LYS A 78 2.99 3.56 -3.76
CA LYS A 78 2.07 2.73 -2.97
C LYS A 78 0.84 3.51 -2.53
N THR A 79 1.03 4.74 -2.09
CA THR A 79 -0.09 5.61 -1.71
C THR A 79 -1.01 5.87 -2.90
N LEU A 80 -0.46 6.13 -4.08
CA LEU A 80 -1.26 6.32 -5.29
C LEU A 80 -2.00 5.04 -5.70
N GLU A 81 -1.33 3.88 -5.57
CA GLU A 81 -1.92 2.56 -5.87
C GLU A 81 -3.17 2.32 -5.02
N TYR A 82 -3.04 2.34 -3.69
CA TYR A 82 -4.18 2.02 -2.84
C TYR A 82 -5.27 3.09 -2.87
N MET A 83 -4.94 4.37 -3.02
CA MET A 83 -5.96 5.41 -3.18
C MET A 83 -6.75 5.24 -4.47
N THR A 84 -6.08 4.87 -5.56
CA THR A 84 -6.75 4.57 -6.82
C THR A 84 -7.65 3.33 -6.69
N ALA A 85 -7.16 2.30 -6.02
CA ALA A 85 -7.94 1.12 -5.72
C ALA A 85 -9.18 1.46 -4.86
N MET A 86 -9.02 2.26 -3.81
CA MET A 86 -10.10 2.71 -2.93
C MET A 86 -11.21 3.48 -3.68
N GLU A 87 -10.85 4.30 -4.65
CA GLU A 87 -11.83 5.07 -5.44
C GLU A 87 -12.74 4.17 -6.29
N ALA A 88 -12.17 3.11 -6.86
CA ALA A 88 -12.90 2.17 -7.73
C ALA A 88 -13.55 1.02 -6.96
N ALA A 89 -13.15 0.78 -5.71
CA ALA A 89 -13.54 -0.38 -4.93
C ALA A 89 -15.01 -0.35 -4.52
N PRO A 90 -15.73 -1.46 -4.62
CA PRO A 90 -17.08 -1.58 -4.11
C PRO A 90 -17.08 -1.55 -2.58
N GLN A 91 -18.18 -1.08 -2.00
CA GLN A 91 -18.37 -1.13 -0.56
C GLN A 91 -18.49 -2.58 -0.07
N LEU A 92 -17.78 -2.90 1.01
CA LEU A 92 -17.92 -4.18 1.69
C LEU A 92 -19.22 -4.20 2.49
N LYS A 93 -20.17 -4.99 2.03
CA LYS A 93 -21.45 -5.19 2.70
C LYS A 93 -21.40 -6.54 3.42
N ALA A 94 -21.23 -6.50 4.73
CA ALA A 94 -21.18 -7.68 5.57
C ALA A 94 -22.05 -7.49 6.81
N SER A 95 -22.75 -8.54 7.24
CA SER A 95 -23.60 -8.51 8.42
C SER A 95 -22.76 -8.26 9.68
N GLY A 96 -23.18 -7.31 10.50
CA GLY A 96 -22.51 -6.96 11.75
C GLY A 96 -21.22 -6.13 11.57
N LEU A 97 -20.94 -5.65 10.36
CA LEU A 97 -19.82 -4.76 10.09
C LEU A 97 -20.32 -3.32 9.98
N ASP A 98 -19.90 -2.50 10.94
CA ASP A 98 -20.14 -1.06 10.91
C ASP A 98 -18.94 -0.35 10.29
N GLY A 99 -19.18 0.58 9.37
CA GLY A 99 -18.15 1.41 8.75
C GLY A 99 -18.16 1.39 7.22
N ASP A 100 -17.46 2.35 6.61
CA ASP A 100 -17.32 2.47 5.15
C ASP A 100 -16.07 1.72 4.68
N TYR A 101 -16.12 0.39 4.75
CA TYR A 101 -15.06 -0.46 4.22
C TYR A 101 -15.27 -0.72 2.73
N ARG A 102 -14.16 -0.68 1.98
CA ARG A 102 -14.15 -0.95 0.54
C ARG A 102 -13.30 -2.16 0.23
N ILE A 103 -13.80 -3.03 -0.66
CA ILE A 103 -13.10 -4.25 -1.06
C ILE A 103 -11.99 -3.91 -2.04
N LEU A 104 -10.73 -3.96 -1.58
CA LEU A 104 -9.56 -3.73 -2.43
C LEU A 104 -9.17 -4.98 -3.21
N ALA A 105 -9.34 -6.14 -2.61
CA ALA A 105 -9.13 -7.44 -3.26
C ALA A 105 -9.96 -8.53 -2.57
N ASP A 106 -10.37 -9.54 -3.34
CA ASP A 106 -11.02 -10.76 -2.85
C ASP A 106 -10.28 -11.98 -3.40
N PHE A 107 -9.65 -12.71 -2.51
CA PHE A 107 -8.87 -13.91 -2.84
C PHE A 107 -9.66 -15.20 -2.61
N GLY A 108 -10.96 -15.20 -2.93
CA GLY A 108 -11.81 -16.39 -2.90
C GLY A 108 -12.26 -16.88 -1.52
N GLY A 109 -11.80 -16.25 -0.47
CA GLY A 109 -12.17 -16.61 0.91
C GLY A 109 -11.64 -15.63 1.91
N THR A 110 -10.57 -14.89 1.56
CA THR A 110 -10.03 -13.79 2.35
C THR A 110 -10.23 -12.50 1.57
N VAL A 111 -10.80 -11.49 2.19
CA VAL A 111 -11.02 -10.17 1.62
C VAL A 111 -10.02 -9.19 2.24
N LEU A 112 -9.34 -8.43 1.40
CA LEU A 112 -8.59 -7.24 1.79
C LEU A 112 -9.50 -6.03 1.63
N ALA A 113 -9.69 -5.29 2.70
CA ALA A 113 -10.50 -4.08 2.68
C ALA A 113 -9.74 -2.88 3.23
N GLY A 114 -10.17 -1.69 2.83
CA GLY A 114 -9.68 -0.42 3.33
C GLY A 114 -10.83 0.47 3.78
N THR A 115 -10.57 1.31 4.78
CA THR A 115 -11.47 2.36 5.24
C THR A 115 -10.71 3.66 5.48
N PRO A 116 -11.22 4.82 5.02
CA PRO A 116 -10.58 6.09 5.31
C PRO A 116 -10.72 6.44 6.79
N SER A 117 -9.67 6.99 7.37
CA SER A 117 -9.68 7.53 8.73
C SER A 117 -8.92 8.85 8.79
N LYS A 118 -8.99 9.52 9.95
CA LYS A 118 -8.19 10.74 10.20
C LYS A 118 -6.68 10.47 10.28
N TYR A 119 -6.27 9.21 10.35
CA TYR A 119 -4.87 8.79 10.40
C TYR A 119 -4.40 8.14 9.10
N GLY A 120 -5.12 8.36 7.99
CA GLY A 120 -4.92 7.73 6.70
C GLY A 120 -5.84 6.53 6.50
N VAL A 121 -5.68 5.88 5.35
CA VAL A 121 -6.44 4.66 5.07
C VAL A 121 -5.98 3.54 5.99
N GLN A 122 -6.93 2.87 6.63
CA GLN A 122 -6.70 1.71 7.48
C GLN A 122 -7.04 0.44 6.69
N PHE A 123 -6.14 -0.53 6.73
CA PHE A 123 -6.29 -1.79 6.03
C PHE A 123 -6.62 -2.93 6.99
N VAL A 124 -7.45 -3.85 6.54
CA VAL A 124 -7.84 -5.03 7.29
C VAL A 124 -8.05 -6.19 6.34
N THR A 125 -7.72 -7.38 6.80
CA THR A 125 -8.09 -8.62 6.13
C THR A 125 -9.13 -9.33 6.95
N TRP A 126 -10.11 -9.93 6.29
CA TRP A 126 -11.12 -10.80 6.88
C TRP A 126 -11.27 -12.06 6.08
N ASP A 127 -11.71 -13.11 6.76
CA ASP A 127 -12.26 -14.27 6.09
C ASP A 127 -13.76 -14.09 5.88
N TRP A 128 -14.26 -14.43 4.68
CA TRP A 128 -15.70 -14.58 4.48
C TRP A 128 -16.22 -15.72 5.35
N ASP A 129 -17.39 -15.55 5.93
CA ASP A 129 -18.16 -16.65 6.50
C ASP A 129 -18.60 -17.65 5.40
N TYR A 130 -19.24 -18.74 5.82
CA TYR A 130 -19.57 -19.84 4.90
C TYR A 130 -20.50 -19.42 3.75
N ASP A 131 -21.45 -18.56 4.01
CA ASP A 131 -22.46 -18.09 3.04
C ASP A 131 -22.12 -16.72 2.44
N ARG A 132 -20.98 -16.13 2.82
CA ARG A 132 -20.48 -14.82 2.38
C ARG A 132 -21.42 -13.67 2.71
N THR A 133 -22.22 -13.81 3.76
CA THR A 133 -23.07 -12.74 4.28
C THR A 133 -22.38 -11.89 5.35
N GLY A 134 -21.33 -12.42 5.97
CA GLY A 134 -20.53 -11.77 6.99
C GLY A 134 -19.04 -12.02 6.82
N VAL A 135 -18.27 -11.39 7.68
CA VAL A 135 -16.81 -11.53 7.75
C VAL A 135 -16.39 -11.90 9.16
N VAL A 136 -15.33 -12.70 9.26
CA VAL A 136 -14.78 -13.20 10.52
C VAL A 136 -13.25 -13.10 10.51
N HIS A 137 -12.60 -13.30 11.66
CA HIS A 137 -11.15 -13.33 11.81
C HIS A 137 -10.44 -12.09 11.23
N GLY A 138 -10.86 -10.91 11.67
CA GLY A 138 -10.27 -9.66 11.23
C GLY A 138 -8.85 -9.44 11.75
N HIS A 139 -7.90 -9.23 10.82
CA HIS A 139 -6.55 -8.77 11.13
C HIS A 139 -6.36 -7.34 10.65
N TYR A 140 -6.05 -6.45 11.58
CA TYR A 140 -5.95 -5.01 11.33
C TYR A 140 -4.49 -4.61 11.14
N PHE A 141 -4.19 -4.05 10.00
CA PHE A 141 -2.83 -3.65 9.59
C PHE A 141 -2.59 -2.15 9.73
N MET A 142 -3.59 -1.42 10.24
CA MET A 142 -3.57 0.03 10.22
C MET A 142 -3.27 0.53 8.80
N GLU A 143 -2.25 1.35 8.60
CA GLU A 143 -1.81 1.89 7.31
C GLU A 143 -0.82 1.00 6.55
N ASN A 144 -0.48 -0.17 7.06
CA ASN A 144 0.46 -1.09 6.42
C ASN A 144 -0.21 -1.87 5.27
N TYR A 145 -0.31 -1.23 4.12
CA TYR A 145 -0.92 -1.81 2.91
C TYR A 145 -0.20 -3.08 2.43
N ASP A 146 1.15 -3.05 2.43
CA ASP A 146 1.93 -4.21 1.98
C ASP A 146 1.71 -5.44 2.87
N GLY A 147 1.73 -5.23 4.19
CA GLY A 147 1.45 -6.30 5.16
C GLY A 147 0.07 -6.91 4.96
N ALA A 148 -0.95 -6.07 4.81
CA ALA A 148 -2.32 -6.51 4.55
C ALA A 148 -2.46 -7.30 3.25
N ARG A 149 -1.80 -6.84 2.17
CA ARG A 149 -1.80 -7.50 0.86
C ARG A 149 -1.11 -8.86 0.89
N ILE A 150 0.06 -8.94 1.53
CA ILE A 150 0.81 -10.20 1.68
C ILE A 150 -0.02 -11.23 2.45
N GLU A 151 -0.65 -10.83 3.55
CA GLU A 151 -1.47 -11.74 4.36
C GLU A 151 -2.70 -12.22 3.60
N ALA A 152 -3.40 -11.33 2.92
CA ALA A 152 -4.56 -11.71 2.12
C ALA A 152 -4.20 -12.74 1.03
N GLN A 153 -3.06 -12.56 0.36
CA GLN A 153 -2.55 -13.51 -0.63
C GLN A 153 -2.13 -14.84 0.01
N ALA A 154 -1.47 -14.81 1.17
CA ALA A 154 -1.07 -16.02 1.89
C ALA A 154 -2.27 -16.85 2.33
N GLY A 155 -3.33 -16.22 2.83
CA GLY A 155 -4.59 -16.87 3.17
C GLY A 155 -5.23 -17.57 1.98
N ALA A 156 -5.18 -16.98 0.80
CA ALA A 156 -5.64 -17.59 -0.45
C ALA A 156 -4.85 -18.85 -0.83
N ASN A 157 -3.52 -18.77 -0.78
CA ASN A 157 -2.65 -19.89 -1.12
C ASN A 157 -2.86 -21.07 -0.17
N PHE A 158 -2.96 -20.82 1.14
CA PHE A 158 -3.23 -21.84 2.13
C PHE A 158 -4.57 -22.57 1.90
N ARG A 159 -5.61 -21.87 1.45
CA ARG A 159 -6.92 -22.48 1.14
C ARG A 159 -6.87 -23.30 -0.14
N MET A 160 -6.14 -22.86 -1.16
CA MET A 160 -5.93 -23.63 -2.39
C MET A 160 -5.22 -24.94 -2.08
N GLU A 161 -4.16 -24.92 -1.28
CA GLU A 161 -3.47 -26.14 -0.86
C GLU A 161 -4.38 -27.10 -0.07
N ARG A 162 -5.19 -26.59 0.85
CA ARG A 162 -6.17 -27.43 1.57
C ARG A 162 -7.24 -28.04 0.67
N SER A 163 -7.65 -27.31 -0.36
CA SER A 163 -8.64 -27.80 -1.33
C SER A 163 -8.10 -28.90 -2.25
N THR A 164 -6.79 -28.88 -2.51
CA THR A 164 -6.13 -29.87 -3.37
C THR A 164 -5.54 -31.06 -2.61
N MET A 165 -5.45 -30.99 -1.28
CA MET A 165 -4.93 -32.10 -0.47
C MET A 165 -5.97 -33.20 -0.25
N PRO A 166 -5.60 -34.49 -0.40
CA PRO A 166 -6.49 -35.60 -0.04
C PRO A 166 -6.79 -35.53 1.47
N ARG A 167 -8.07 -35.75 1.82
CA ARG A 167 -8.63 -35.63 3.18
C ARG A 167 -7.82 -36.28 4.31
N ASN A 168 -6.96 -37.24 4.00
CA ASN A 168 -6.20 -38.02 4.99
C ASN A 168 -4.92 -37.34 5.47
N ARG A 169 -4.54 -36.14 4.94
CA ARG A 169 -3.31 -35.42 5.34
C ARG A 169 -3.54 -34.13 6.14
N ILE A 170 -4.78 -33.79 6.45
CA ILE A 170 -5.11 -32.48 7.04
C ILE A 170 -4.62 -32.33 8.48
N SER A 171 -4.34 -33.40 9.19
CA SER A 171 -4.07 -33.35 10.64
C SER A 171 -2.61 -33.08 11.04
N SER A 172 -1.64 -33.24 10.13
CA SER A 172 -0.21 -33.15 10.51
C SER A 172 0.55 -31.95 9.92
N THR A 173 -0.06 -31.17 9.04
CA THR A 173 0.65 -30.14 8.27
C THR A 173 0.44 -28.71 8.82
N ILE A 174 -0.50 -28.51 9.76
CA ILE A 174 -0.82 -27.17 10.30
C ILE A 174 0.35 -26.56 11.08
N GLY A 175 1.23 -27.37 11.68
CA GLY A 175 2.38 -26.89 12.42
C GLY A 175 3.58 -26.47 11.55
N ALA A 176 3.73 -27.03 10.36
CA ALA A 176 4.89 -26.81 9.51
C ALA A 176 4.76 -25.61 8.57
N ALA A 177 3.54 -25.30 8.13
CA ALA A 177 3.29 -24.20 7.20
C ALA A 177 3.50 -22.83 7.84
N ILE A 178 3.14 -22.67 9.12
CA ILE A 178 3.33 -21.40 9.85
C ILE A 178 4.82 -21.11 10.08
N THR A 179 5.66 -22.12 10.25
CA THR A 179 7.10 -21.96 10.44
C THR A 179 7.84 -21.64 9.14
N ALA A 180 7.32 -22.07 7.99
CA ALA A 180 7.94 -21.84 6.68
C ALA A 180 7.71 -20.39 6.17
N ILE A 181 6.63 -19.74 6.56
CA ILE A 181 6.32 -18.36 6.13
C ILE A 181 7.21 -17.34 6.86
N ILE A 182 7.68 -17.67 8.07
CA ILE A 182 8.54 -16.76 8.88
C ILE A 182 10.01 -16.81 8.41
N ASN A 183 10.43 -17.83 7.66
CA ASN A 183 11.81 -18.07 7.25
C ASN A 183 12.05 -18.01 5.73
N VAL A 184 11.23 -17.31 4.95
CA VAL A 184 11.58 -17.04 3.55
C VAL A 184 12.58 -15.88 3.52
N PRO A 185 13.87 -16.14 3.21
CA PRO A 185 14.79 -15.04 2.93
C PRO A 185 14.26 -14.28 1.72
N ASN A 186 14.39 -12.97 1.76
CA ASN A 186 14.05 -11.97 0.74
C ASN A 186 14.56 -12.36 -0.67
N ALA A 187 13.93 -13.31 -1.32
CA ALA A 187 14.25 -13.76 -2.66
C ALA A 187 13.02 -13.54 -3.57
N PHE A 188 12.66 -12.29 -3.73
CA PHE A 188 11.92 -11.90 -4.92
C PHE A 188 12.93 -11.50 -5.98
N PRO A 189 12.86 -12.07 -7.20
CA PRO A 189 13.55 -11.47 -8.32
C PRO A 189 13.03 -10.04 -8.49
N PRO A 190 13.91 -9.07 -8.82
CA PRO A 190 13.45 -7.71 -9.06
C PRO A 190 12.38 -7.77 -10.15
N ALA A 191 11.19 -7.29 -9.84
CA ALA A 191 10.16 -7.08 -10.84
C ALA A 191 10.76 -6.13 -11.87
N ILE A 192 10.95 -6.62 -13.10
CA ILE A 192 11.35 -5.80 -14.24
C ILE A 192 10.14 -4.90 -14.56
N PHE A 193 9.98 -3.85 -13.79
CA PHE A 193 9.17 -2.72 -14.21
C PHE A 193 10.04 -1.88 -15.13
N SER A 194 9.86 -2.07 -16.45
CA SER A 194 10.21 -1.07 -17.44
C SER A 194 9.38 0.18 -17.16
N ALA A 195 9.89 1.05 -16.31
CA ALA A 195 9.43 2.41 -16.26
C ALA A 195 9.85 3.09 -17.57
N PRO A 196 8.96 3.80 -18.28
CA PRO A 196 9.39 4.63 -19.38
C PRO A 196 10.28 5.72 -18.80
N ALA A 197 11.55 5.71 -19.19
CA ALA A 197 12.51 6.77 -18.90
C ALA A 197 12.01 8.06 -19.55
N PHE A 198 11.35 8.92 -18.80
CA PHE A 198 11.22 10.33 -19.15
C PHE A 198 12.38 11.09 -18.49
N ILE A 199 13.49 11.11 -19.19
CA ILE A 199 14.56 12.09 -18.96
C ILE A 199 14.05 13.42 -19.48
N ALA A 200 13.52 14.25 -18.61
CA ALA A 200 13.36 15.67 -18.88
C ALA A 200 14.58 16.39 -18.33
N SER A 201 15.67 16.41 -19.11
CA SER A 201 16.70 17.43 -18.97
C SER A 201 16.08 18.77 -19.32
N THR A 202 15.90 19.63 -18.34
CA THR A 202 15.75 21.06 -18.60
C THR A 202 16.75 21.80 -17.72
N LEU A 203 17.81 22.22 -18.35
CA LEU A 203 18.71 23.26 -17.90
C LEU A 203 17.92 24.57 -17.69
N PHE A 204 18.03 25.14 -16.51
CA PHE A 204 18.28 26.58 -16.26
C PHE A 204 18.80 26.72 -14.84
#